data_aa292aa578196ef9ae60fb5bd65d0307
#
_entry.id   aa292aa578196ef9ae60fb5bd65d0307
#
_cell.length_a   1.000
_cell.length_b   1.000
_cell.length_c   1.000
_cell.angle_alpha   90.00
_cell.angle_beta   90.00
_cell.angle_gamma   90.00
#
_symmetry.space_group_name_H-M   'P 1'
#
loop_
_entity.id
_entity.type
_entity.pdbx_description
1 polymer ?
#
loop_
_entity_poly.entity_id
_entity_poly.type
_entity_poly.pdbx_seq_one_letter_code
_entity_poly.pdbx_strand_id
1 'polypeptide(L)'
;MSRSSLTGRPTESVSSSRAGGNGAGPSRNGKANGAVAPRKGVGDGAVAPRNGKAARTRRKSSTRAGRKLFKFDRGLGVRFVAGADEAGRGCLAGPLVAAGVLFDLERLGPAEVRALGDLNDSKQQTPEGRAELFPVILRIATKVAIVSRCAPGIDARGLHKTNLAALRDALSKVACEGCICLSDGFPVAATGYSQRAVVDGDAKSAAIAAASVIAKETRDRYMRRADAAHPGWEFAQHVGYSTPEHRDAIERLGVSPLHRLSFQSMAYQQLALDEAAAFDEVVLS
;
A
#
# COMPACT_ATOMS: atom_id res chain seq x y z
N MET A 1 56.27 -11.70 12.99
CA MET A 1 56.30 -12.70 14.04
C MET A 1 54.89 -13.12 14.33
N SER A 2 54.60 -14.33 13.99
CA SER A 2 53.74 -15.42 14.52
C SER A 2 52.25 -15.18 14.43
N ARG A 3 51.50 -15.82 13.55
CA ARG A 3 51.04 -17.24 13.35
C ARG A 3 50.25 -17.82 14.56
N SER A 4 48.94 -18.12 14.28
CA SER A 4 48.17 -19.36 14.58
C SER A 4 46.69 -19.08 14.33
N SER A 5 45.96 -19.59 13.41
CA SER A 5 45.43 -20.89 12.93
C SER A 5 44.83 -21.80 14.02
N LEU A 6 43.53 -22.15 13.79
CA LEU A 6 42.85 -23.43 14.03
C LEU A 6 41.32 -23.20 13.96
N THR A 7 40.58 -23.61 12.91
CA THR A 7 39.98 -24.91 12.56
C THR A 7 38.93 -25.44 13.55
N GLY A 8 37.73 -25.74 13.00
CA GLY A 8 36.77 -26.62 13.65
C GLY A 8 35.35 -26.50 13.10
N ARG A 9 35.02 -27.20 12.00
CA ARG A 9 33.66 -27.72 11.72
C ARG A 9 33.48 -29.01 12.51
N PRO A 10 32.24 -29.42 12.84
CA PRO A 10 31.75 -30.60 12.17
C PRO A 10 30.29 -30.49 11.67
N THR A 11 30.08 -31.22 10.59
CA THR A 11 28.84 -31.67 9.98
C THR A 11 28.21 -32.81 10.78
N GLU A 12 26.89 -32.84 10.91
CA GLU A 12 26.14 -34.07 11.12
C GLU A 12 24.85 -34.09 10.32
N SER A 13 24.75 -35.11 9.50
CA SER A 13 23.60 -35.57 8.75
C SER A 13 22.93 -36.73 9.47
N VAL A 14 21.60 -36.78 9.53
CA VAL A 14 20.80 -38.01 9.73
C VAL A 14 19.45 -37.79 9.06
N SER A 15 19.22 -38.37 7.94
CA SER A 15 18.53 -39.59 7.48
C SER A 15 17.08 -39.75 7.89
N SER A 16 16.29 -39.74 6.86
CA SER A 16 15.01 -40.40 6.48
C SER A 16 14.49 -41.53 7.34
N SER A 17 13.15 -41.58 7.53
CA SER A 17 12.40 -42.83 7.49
C SER A 17 10.95 -42.57 7.03
N ARG A 18 10.54 -43.41 6.05
CA ARG A 18 9.20 -43.61 5.50
C ARG A 18 8.43 -44.61 6.36
N ALA A 19 7.11 -44.45 6.44
CA ALA A 19 6.07 -45.49 6.44
C ALA A 19 4.72 -44.75 6.44
N GLY A 20 3.72 -44.92 5.60
CA GLY A 20 3.18 -46.12 4.97
C GLY A 20 1.91 -46.51 5.70
N GLY A 21 0.70 -46.37 5.11
CA GLY A 21 -0.51 -46.87 5.70
C GLY A 21 -1.79 -46.44 4.95
N ASN A 22 -2.26 -47.33 4.10
CA ASN A 22 -3.52 -47.40 3.33
C ASN A 22 -4.78 -47.46 4.21
N GLY A 23 -5.96 -47.13 3.58
CA GLY A 23 -7.30 -47.58 3.97
C GLY A 23 -8.36 -46.67 3.38
N ALA A 24 -8.85 -46.94 2.19
CA ALA A 24 -10.03 -47.66 1.69
C ALA A 24 -11.38 -47.11 2.18
N GLY A 25 -12.23 -46.61 1.23
CA GLY A 25 -13.65 -46.33 1.37
C GLY A 25 -14.47 -47.63 1.49
N PRO A 26 -15.75 -47.72 1.19
CA PRO A 26 -16.65 -46.89 0.40
C PRO A 26 -18.11 -46.79 0.91
N SER A 27 -18.99 -46.20 0.09
CA SER A 27 -20.36 -46.66 -0.20
C SER A 27 -21.57 -45.90 0.40
N ARG A 28 -22.31 -45.35 -0.51
CA ARG A 28 -23.71 -45.56 -0.97
C ARG A 28 -24.89 -44.87 -0.32
N ASN A 29 -25.54 -44.12 -1.21
CA ASN A 29 -26.99 -44.14 -1.54
C ASN A 29 -28.03 -43.51 -0.60
N GLY A 30 -28.78 -42.57 -1.19
CA GLY A 30 -30.11 -42.15 -0.75
C GLY A 30 -30.74 -41.19 -1.76
N LYS A 31 -31.53 -41.77 -2.71
CA LYS A 31 -32.44 -41.03 -3.61
C LYS A 31 -33.67 -40.59 -2.85
N ALA A 32 -34.21 -39.40 -3.16
CA ALA A 32 -35.67 -39.25 -3.34
C ALA A 32 -36.01 -37.91 -4.01
N ASN A 33 -36.65 -38.02 -5.09
CA ASN A 33 -37.52 -37.28 -5.96
C ASN A 33 -38.41 -36.23 -5.27
N GLY A 34 -38.63 -35.12 -5.99
CA GLY A 34 -39.68 -34.15 -5.73
C GLY A 34 -39.75 -33.14 -6.88
N ALA A 35 -40.36 -33.57 -7.99
CA ALA A 35 -40.69 -32.71 -9.12
C ALA A 35 -41.89 -31.84 -8.82
N VAL A 36 -41.82 -30.54 -9.07
CA VAL A 36 -42.98 -29.68 -9.32
C VAL A 36 -42.69 -28.76 -10.48
N ALA A 37 -43.55 -28.84 -11.49
CA ALA A 37 -43.49 -28.21 -12.80
C ALA A 37 -43.93 -26.74 -12.79
N PRO A 38 -43.84 -25.99 -13.91
CA PRO A 38 -43.58 -24.57 -13.98
C PRO A 38 -44.83 -23.69 -14.07
N ARG A 39 -44.69 -22.43 -13.60
CA ARG A 39 -45.67 -21.37 -13.96
C ARG A 39 -45.05 -20.37 -14.90
N LYS A 40 -45.67 -20.25 -16.06
CA LYS A 40 -45.49 -19.20 -17.09
C LYS A 40 -46.01 -17.85 -16.59
N GLY A 41 -45.42 -16.79 -17.03
CA GLY A 41 -46.00 -15.43 -16.98
C GLY A 41 -44.89 -14.37 -17.18
N VAL A 42 -44.56 -14.06 -18.36
CA VAL A 42 -44.81 -12.82 -19.18
C VAL A 42 -44.25 -11.53 -18.55
N GLY A 43 -43.33 -10.87 -19.29
CA GLY A 43 -42.96 -9.48 -19.07
C GLY A 43 -41.59 -9.14 -19.65
N ASP A 44 -41.47 -9.09 -20.99
CA ASP A 44 -40.35 -8.46 -21.68
C ASP A 44 -40.29 -6.98 -21.34
N GLY A 45 -39.22 -6.58 -20.71
CA GLY A 45 -38.84 -5.20 -20.50
C GLY A 45 -37.33 -5.08 -20.67
N ALA A 46 -36.87 -5.11 -21.91
CA ALA A 46 -35.47 -4.82 -22.23
C ALA A 46 -35.14 -3.37 -21.88
N VAL A 47 -34.52 -3.17 -20.71
CA VAL A 47 -33.87 -1.90 -20.37
C VAL A 47 -32.45 -1.95 -20.93
N ALA A 48 -32.25 -1.25 -22.02
CA ALA A 48 -30.95 -1.03 -22.64
C ALA A 48 -29.99 -0.33 -21.65
N PRO A 49 -28.69 -0.71 -21.59
CA PRO A 49 -27.75 -0.06 -20.69
C PRO A 49 -27.39 1.35 -21.17
N ARG A 50 -27.91 2.35 -20.48
CA ARG A 50 -27.56 3.77 -20.68
C ARG A 50 -26.21 4.12 -20.01
N ASN A 51 -25.12 3.43 -20.29
CA ASN A 51 -23.83 3.74 -19.65
C ASN A 51 -22.63 3.96 -20.58
N GLY A 52 -22.82 4.01 -21.90
CA GLY A 52 -21.70 4.16 -22.84
C GLY A 52 -21.05 5.56 -22.87
N LYS A 53 -21.80 6.62 -22.53
CA LYS A 53 -21.29 8.01 -22.63
C LYS A 53 -20.49 8.46 -21.42
N ALA A 54 -20.88 8.07 -20.21
CA ALA A 54 -20.19 8.46 -18.97
C ALA A 54 -18.81 7.76 -18.84
N ALA A 55 -18.71 6.48 -19.17
CA ALA A 55 -17.45 5.75 -19.18
C ALA A 55 -16.47 6.26 -20.25
N ARG A 56 -16.96 6.70 -21.41
CA ARG A 56 -16.13 7.23 -22.49
C ARG A 56 -15.63 8.65 -22.24
N THR A 57 -16.39 9.50 -21.54
CA THR A 57 -15.97 10.83 -21.10
C THR A 57 -14.96 10.76 -19.95
N ARG A 58 -15.15 9.86 -18.99
CA ARG A 58 -14.20 9.63 -17.88
C ARG A 58 -12.86 9.13 -18.41
N ARG A 59 -12.84 8.18 -19.36
CA ARG A 59 -11.61 7.66 -20.00
C ARG A 59 -10.85 8.70 -20.81
N LYS A 60 -11.54 9.66 -21.45
CA LYS A 60 -10.89 10.78 -22.17
C LYS A 60 -10.28 11.83 -21.25
N SER A 61 -10.86 12.08 -20.08
CA SER A 61 -10.30 13.02 -19.10
C SER A 61 -9.08 12.43 -18.37
N SER A 62 -9.09 11.14 -18.04
CA SER A 62 -7.99 10.46 -17.37
C SER A 62 -6.72 10.39 -18.22
N THR A 63 -6.83 10.00 -19.50
CA THR A 63 -5.69 10.02 -20.46
C THR A 63 -5.07 11.41 -20.63
N ARG A 64 -5.78 12.47 -20.32
CA ARG A 64 -5.27 13.85 -20.37
C ARG A 64 -4.47 14.19 -19.11
N ALA A 65 -4.84 13.64 -17.95
CA ALA A 65 -4.16 13.87 -16.68
C ALA A 65 -2.73 13.31 -16.71
N GLY A 66 -2.55 12.05 -17.00
CA GLY A 66 -1.22 11.42 -17.07
C GLY A 66 -0.27 12.11 -18.07
N ARG A 67 -0.79 12.55 -19.25
CA ARG A 67 0.02 13.33 -20.20
C ARG A 67 0.50 14.66 -19.63
N LYS A 68 -0.30 15.32 -18.79
CA LYS A 68 0.08 16.57 -18.13
C LYS A 68 1.22 16.34 -17.13
N LEU A 69 1.16 15.25 -16.36
CA LEU A 69 2.18 14.86 -15.41
C LEU A 69 3.53 14.58 -16.11
N PHE A 70 3.52 13.80 -17.20
CA PHE A 70 4.73 13.58 -18.01
C PHE A 70 5.25 14.82 -18.70
N LYS A 71 4.39 15.79 -19.03
CA LYS A 71 4.84 17.08 -19.58
C LYS A 71 5.65 17.86 -18.53
N PHE A 72 5.24 17.84 -17.28
CA PHE A 72 6.02 18.43 -16.17
C PHE A 72 7.38 17.77 -16.04
N ASP A 73 7.43 16.43 -15.96
CA ASP A 73 8.69 15.70 -15.78
C ASP A 73 9.65 15.95 -16.96
N ARG A 74 9.17 15.96 -18.20
CA ARG A 74 9.96 16.31 -19.40
C ARG A 74 10.45 17.76 -19.41
N GLY A 75 9.67 18.68 -18.80
CA GLY A 75 10.05 20.09 -18.64
C GLY A 75 11.24 20.32 -17.69
N LEU A 76 11.67 19.29 -16.95
CA LEU A 76 12.86 19.35 -16.08
C LEU A 76 14.18 19.29 -16.88
N GLY A 77 14.15 18.94 -18.17
CA GLY A 77 15.29 18.93 -19.05
C GLY A 77 16.32 17.82 -18.76
N VAL A 78 15.92 16.75 -18.05
CA VAL A 78 16.78 15.59 -17.74
C VAL A 78 16.15 14.31 -18.31
N ARG A 79 17.00 13.32 -18.59
CA ARG A 79 16.56 12.01 -19.05
C ARG A 79 15.87 11.18 -17.95
N PHE A 80 16.45 11.18 -16.77
CA PHE A 80 15.98 10.34 -15.66
C PHE A 80 15.30 11.17 -14.59
N VAL A 81 14.06 10.80 -14.25
CA VAL A 81 13.28 11.42 -13.17
C VAL A 81 12.90 10.35 -12.15
N ALA A 82 13.36 10.50 -10.92
CA ALA A 82 12.97 9.70 -9.78
C ALA A 82 11.93 10.45 -8.94
N GLY A 83 10.79 9.82 -8.64
CA GLY A 83 9.77 10.39 -7.76
C GLY A 83 9.59 9.54 -6.51
N ALA A 84 9.32 10.16 -5.37
CA ALA A 84 8.93 9.46 -4.15
C ALA A 84 7.72 10.09 -3.47
N ASP A 85 6.91 9.19 -2.88
CA ASP A 85 5.75 9.53 -2.08
C ASP A 85 5.52 8.47 -1.00
N GLU A 86 4.70 8.78 0.01
CA GLU A 86 4.38 7.90 1.11
C GLU A 86 2.88 7.62 1.26
N ALA A 87 2.58 6.49 1.90
CA ALA A 87 1.23 6.12 2.32
C ALA A 87 1.20 5.74 3.80
N GLY A 88 0.09 6.09 4.46
CA GLY A 88 -0.14 5.72 5.85
C GLY A 88 0.43 6.69 6.87
N ARG A 89 0.82 7.91 6.51
CA ARG A 89 1.32 8.91 7.46
C ARG A 89 0.30 9.24 8.55
N GLY A 90 -0.96 9.49 8.19
CA GLY A 90 -2.04 9.87 9.12
C GLY A 90 -2.83 8.69 9.71
N CYS A 91 -2.34 7.46 9.65
CA CYS A 91 -3.05 6.29 10.13
C CYS A 91 -2.72 5.98 11.59
N LEU A 92 -3.73 5.54 12.39
CA LEU A 92 -3.56 5.07 13.77
C LEU A 92 -2.80 3.76 13.84
N ALA A 93 -2.97 2.90 12.84
CA ALA A 93 -2.37 1.56 12.80
C ALA A 93 -1.72 1.25 11.45
N GLY A 94 -0.78 0.33 11.48
CA GLY A 94 -0.08 -0.18 10.32
C GLY A 94 1.18 0.61 9.95
N PRO A 95 1.94 0.10 8.97
CA PRO A 95 3.22 0.69 8.59
C PRO A 95 3.04 2.03 7.86
N LEU A 96 4.08 2.85 7.93
CA LEU A 96 4.37 3.89 6.96
C LEU A 96 5.09 3.23 5.78
N VAL A 97 4.58 3.42 4.57
CA VAL A 97 5.19 2.87 3.35
C VAL A 97 5.57 4.02 2.43
N ALA A 98 6.86 4.14 2.11
CA ALA A 98 7.35 5.04 1.08
C ALA A 98 7.71 4.22 -0.19
N ALA A 99 7.47 4.80 -1.35
CA ALA A 99 7.92 4.22 -2.61
C ALA A 99 8.77 5.23 -3.40
N GLY A 100 9.72 4.71 -4.17
CA GLY A 100 10.48 5.44 -5.16
C GLY A 100 10.26 4.83 -6.53
N VAL A 101 10.06 5.66 -7.55
CA VAL A 101 9.89 5.23 -8.94
C VAL A 101 10.81 6.05 -9.84
N LEU A 102 11.61 5.38 -10.67
CA LEU A 102 12.48 6.01 -11.67
C LEU A 102 11.92 5.78 -13.07
N PHE A 103 11.76 6.85 -13.83
CA PHE A 103 11.48 6.81 -15.25
C PHE A 103 12.66 7.25 -16.08
N ASP A 104 12.94 6.51 -17.17
CA ASP A 104 13.77 6.96 -18.30
C ASP A 104 12.87 7.61 -19.33
N LEU A 105 12.81 8.93 -19.37
CA LEU A 105 11.86 9.69 -20.20
C LEU A 105 12.13 9.53 -21.71
N GLU A 106 13.34 9.16 -22.11
CA GLU A 106 13.68 8.87 -23.51
C GLU A 106 13.09 7.53 -23.99
N ARG A 107 12.97 6.55 -23.06
CA ARG A 107 12.37 5.24 -23.34
C ARG A 107 10.84 5.24 -23.30
N LEU A 108 10.23 6.30 -22.75
CA LEU A 108 8.78 6.41 -22.67
C LEU A 108 8.18 6.94 -23.98
N GLY A 109 7.76 6.03 -24.84
CA GLY A 109 7.03 6.34 -26.04
C GLY A 109 5.53 6.67 -25.79
N PRO A 110 4.78 6.99 -26.88
CA PRO A 110 3.35 7.31 -26.77
C PRO A 110 2.50 6.17 -26.22
N ALA A 111 2.92 4.90 -26.36
CA ALA A 111 2.22 3.73 -25.86
C ALA A 111 2.32 3.63 -24.33
N GLU A 112 3.52 3.79 -23.76
CA GLU A 112 3.78 3.77 -22.33
C GLU A 112 3.09 4.94 -21.62
N VAL A 113 3.19 6.16 -22.15
CA VAL A 113 2.49 7.34 -21.63
C VAL A 113 0.97 7.16 -21.68
N ARG A 114 0.44 6.45 -22.67
CA ARG A 114 -0.99 6.14 -22.75
C ARG A 114 -1.41 5.09 -21.74
N ALA A 115 -0.58 4.05 -21.52
CA ALA A 115 -0.83 3.02 -20.52
C ALA A 115 -0.81 3.59 -19.09
N LEU A 116 0.00 4.63 -18.83
CA LEU A 116 0.05 5.40 -17.60
C LEU A 116 -0.87 6.62 -17.61
N GLY A 117 -1.79 6.70 -18.55
CA GLY A 117 -2.69 7.85 -18.75
C GLY A 117 -3.63 8.12 -17.57
N ASP A 118 -3.93 7.10 -16.80
CA ASP A 118 -4.78 7.17 -15.61
C ASP A 118 -4.03 7.56 -14.32
N LEU A 119 -2.70 7.79 -14.40
CA LEU A 119 -1.97 8.41 -13.30
C LEU A 119 -2.57 9.78 -12.99
N ASN A 120 -2.91 9.99 -11.73
CA ASN A 120 -3.46 11.21 -11.18
C ASN A 120 -3.17 11.23 -9.67
N ASP A 121 -3.54 12.32 -8.98
CA ASP A 121 -3.60 12.37 -7.53
C ASP A 121 -4.22 11.09 -6.96
N SER A 122 -3.45 10.39 -6.12
CA SER A 122 -3.84 9.08 -5.57
C SER A 122 -5.13 9.12 -4.74
N LYS A 123 -5.49 10.29 -4.20
CA LYS A 123 -6.73 10.51 -3.46
C LYS A 123 -7.96 10.55 -4.37
N GLN A 124 -7.76 10.84 -5.67
CA GLN A 124 -8.82 10.85 -6.69
C GLN A 124 -8.95 9.50 -7.41
N GLN A 125 -8.02 8.57 -7.17
CA GLN A 125 -8.05 7.23 -7.75
C GLN A 125 -8.85 6.26 -6.87
N THR A 126 -9.70 5.46 -7.52
CA THR A 126 -10.39 4.36 -6.82
C THR A 126 -9.39 3.25 -6.47
N PRO A 127 -9.69 2.40 -5.45
CA PRO A 127 -8.86 1.24 -5.13
C PRO A 127 -8.63 0.32 -6.34
N GLU A 128 -9.65 0.10 -7.17
CA GLU A 128 -9.59 -0.71 -8.39
C GLU A 128 -8.65 -0.08 -9.42
N GLY A 129 -8.77 1.23 -9.66
CA GLY A 129 -7.89 1.96 -10.57
C GLY A 129 -6.42 1.91 -10.15
N ARG A 130 -6.14 1.99 -8.84
CA ARG A 130 -4.77 1.79 -8.31
C ARG A 130 -4.28 0.36 -8.51
N ALA A 131 -5.14 -0.63 -8.25
CA ALA A 131 -4.80 -2.04 -8.43
C ALA A 131 -4.47 -2.37 -9.89
N GLU A 132 -5.17 -1.74 -10.87
CA GLU A 132 -4.90 -1.86 -12.30
C GLU A 132 -3.59 -1.16 -12.71
N LEU A 133 -3.32 0.02 -12.17
CA LEU A 133 -2.10 0.78 -12.47
C LEU A 133 -0.84 0.17 -11.87
N PHE A 134 -0.93 -0.47 -10.72
CA PHE A 134 0.21 -1.03 -10.01
C PHE A 134 1.10 -1.94 -10.90
N PRO A 135 0.59 -3.00 -11.56
CA PRO A 135 1.40 -3.82 -12.45
C PRO A 135 1.88 -3.08 -13.70
N VAL A 136 1.15 -2.07 -14.17
CA VAL A 136 1.55 -1.26 -15.33
C VAL A 136 2.78 -0.42 -14.98
N ILE A 137 2.78 0.22 -13.79
CA ILE A 137 3.94 0.98 -13.29
C ILE A 137 5.15 0.07 -13.15
N LEU A 138 5.02 -1.11 -12.52
CA LEU A 138 6.11 -2.06 -12.33
C LEU A 138 6.74 -2.51 -13.66
N ARG A 139 5.95 -2.61 -14.72
CA ARG A 139 6.42 -3.01 -16.05
C ARG A 139 7.14 -1.88 -16.80
N ILE A 140 6.71 -0.63 -16.61
CA ILE A 140 7.18 0.52 -17.40
C ILE A 140 8.31 1.27 -16.70
N ALA A 141 8.31 1.33 -15.38
CA ALA A 141 9.35 2.01 -14.60
C ALA A 141 10.72 1.33 -14.81
N THR A 142 11.76 2.14 -14.85
CA THR A 142 13.15 1.66 -14.92
C THR A 142 13.57 0.99 -13.63
N LYS A 143 13.17 1.59 -12.48
CA LYS A 143 13.37 1.04 -11.13
C LYS A 143 12.19 1.39 -10.25
N VAL A 144 11.87 0.51 -9.32
CA VAL A 144 10.91 0.74 -8.25
C VAL A 144 11.51 0.25 -6.94
N ALA A 145 11.37 1.04 -5.89
CA ALA A 145 11.77 0.66 -4.54
C ALA A 145 10.61 0.91 -3.57
N ILE A 146 10.47 0.02 -2.60
CA ILE A 146 9.48 0.13 -1.52
C ILE A 146 10.23 0.06 -0.19
N VAL A 147 9.92 1.00 0.70
CA VAL A 147 10.50 1.10 2.04
C VAL A 147 9.35 1.13 3.04
N SER A 148 9.35 0.18 3.98
CA SER A 148 8.35 0.10 5.04
C SER A 148 8.95 0.43 6.40
N ARG A 149 8.19 1.10 7.26
CA ARG A 149 8.53 1.40 8.65
C ARG A 149 7.38 0.97 9.54
N CYS A 150 7.66 0.07 10.49
CA CYS A 150 6.67 -0.46 11.42
C CYS A 150 6.27 0.56 12.50
N ALA A 151 5.14 0.33 13.16
CA ALA A 151 4.62 1.19 14.21
C ALA A 151 5.62 1.44 15.36
N PRO A 152 6.29 0.43 15.96
CA PRO A 152 7.29 0.69 17.00
C PRO A 152 8.47 1.55 16.54
N GLY A 153 8.89 1.42 15.28
CA GLY A 153 9.94 2.26 14.72
C GLY A 153 9.52 3.72 14.49
N ILE A 154 8.23 3.96 14.23
CA ILE A 154 7.64 5.30 14.13
C ILE A 154 7.56 5.91 15.52
N ASP A 155 7.08 5.16 16.52
CA ASP A 155 6.95 5.61 17.90
C ASP A 155 8.30 5.99 18.52
N ALA A 156 9.33 5.19 18.26
CA ALA A 156 10.67 5.43 18.78
C ALA A 156 11.37 6.68 18.19
N ARG A 157 11.11 7.01 16.92
CA ARG A 157 11.86 8.06 16.19
C ARG A 157 11.05 9.29 15.86
N GLY A 158 9.74 9.22 16.04
CA GLY A 158 8.77 10.22 15.61
C GLY A 158 8.42 10.10 14.12
N LEU A 159 7.16 10.39 13.82
CA LEU A 159 6.57 10.24 12.48
C LEU A 159 7.31 11.03 11.40
N HIS A 160 7.57 12.32 11.64
CA HIS A 160 8.17 13.19 10.62
C HIS A 160 9.58 12.73 10.23
N LYS A 161 10.44 12.45 11.21
CA LYS A 161 11.81 11.96 10.96
C LYS A 161 11.80 10.62 10.23
N THR A 162 10.89 9.71 10.63
CA THR A 162 10.74 8.39 10.01
C THR A 162 10.25 8.52 8.57
N ASN A 163 9.33 9.45 8.29
CA ASN A 163 8.82 9.71 6.94
C ASN A 163 9.93 10.21 6.01
N LEU A 164 10.65 11.26 6.41
CA LEU A 164 11.76 11.80 5.61
C LEU A 164 12.85 10.76 5.35
N ALA A 165 13.19 9.93 6.35
CA ALA A 165 14.15 8.85 6.19
C ALA A 165 13.62 7.77 5.21
N ALA A 166 12.34 7.43 5.25
CA ALA A 166 11.76 6.45 4.34
C ALA A 166 11.74 6.94 2.89
N LEU A 167 11.35 8.21 2.66
CA LEU A 167 11.39 8.84 1.34
C LEU A 167 12.81 8.91 0.78
N ARG A 168 13.79 9.35 1.62
CA ARG A 168 15.21 9.36 1.25
C ARG A 168 15.69 7.98 0.83
N ASP A 169 15.41 6.97 1.64
CA ASP A 169 15.87 5.60 1.38
C ASP A 169 15.22 5.03 0.11
N ALA A 170 13.95 5.38 -0.18
CA ALA A 170 13.26 5.01 -1.40
C ALA A 170 13.90 5.67 -2.64
N LEU A 171 14.16 6.97 -2.59
CA LEU A 171 14.85 7.71 -3.66
C LEU A 171 16.27 7.19 -3.90
N SER A 172 17.07 7.00 -2.85
CA SER A 172 18.44 6.52 -2.96
C SER A 172 18.55 5.14 -3.61
N LYS A 173 17.52 4.29 -3.44
CA LYS A 173 17.46 2.95 -4.06
C LYS A 173 17.17 2.98 -5.57
N VAL A 174 16.46 3.99 -6.06
CA VAL A 174 16.07 4.10 -7.47
C VAL A 174 16.93 5.09 -8.25
N ALA A 175 17.52 6.07 -7.60
CA ALA A 175 18.32 7.13 -8.22
C ALA A 175 19.50 6.56 -9.02
N CYS A 176 19.96 7.32 -10.00
CA CYS A 176 21.12 7.02 -10.85
C CYS A 176 21.79 8.33 -11.25
N GLU A 177 22.98 8.22 -11.85
CA GLU A 177 23.70 9.36 -12.39
C GLU A 177 22.85 10.13 -13.42
N GLY A 178 22.88 11.45 -13.35
CA GLY A 178 22.11 12.34 -14.23
C GLY A 178 20.60 12.39 -13.94
N CYS A 179 20.11 11.77 -12.85
CA CYS A 179 18.70 11.88 -12.47
C CYS A 179 18.45 13.13 -11.62
N ILE A 180 17.19 13.59 -11.66
CA ILE A 180 16.60 14.47 -10.64
C ILE A 180 15.69 13.66 -9.73
N CYS A 181 15.84 13.84 -8.43
CA CYS A 181 15.00 13.22 -7.40
C CYS A 181 13.90 14.20 -6.98
N LEU A 182 12.64 13.80 -7.10
CA LEU A 182 11.47 14.57 -6.70
C LEU A 182 10.81 13.91 -5.49
N SER A 183 10.44 14.70 -4.50
CA SER A 183 9.67 14.23 -3.34
C SER A 183 8.38 15.03 -3.20
N ASP A 184 7.29 14.36 -2.76
CA ASP A 184 6.04 15.07 -2.47
C ASP A 184 6.18 15.92 -1.19
N GLY A 185 5.82 17.19 -1.29
CA GLY A 185 5.68 18.16 -0.20
C GLY A 185 6.97 18.58 0.51
N PHE A 186 7.91 17.68 0.81
CA PHE A 186 9.05 17.95 1.67
C PHE A 186 10.39 17.71 1.00
N PRO A 187 11.40 18.59 1.24
CA PRO A 187 12.76 18.30 0.81
C PRO A 187 13.34 17.12 1.60
N VAL A 188 14.00 16.21 0.88
CA VAL A 188 14.63 15.02 1.45
C VAL A 188 16.15 15.21 1.38
N ALA A 189 16.81 15.38 2.51
CA ALA A 189 18.25 15.61 2.55
C ALA A 189 19.08 14.36 2.18
N ALA A 190 20.28 14.56 1.64
CA ALA A 190 21.34 13.58 1.51
C ALA A 190 21.00 12.34 0.63
N THR A 191 20.41 12.56 -0.55
CA THR A 191 20.29 11.48 -1.56
C THR A 191 21.57 11.28 -2.37
N GLY A 192 22.51 12.24 -2.34
CA GLY A 192 23.69 12.25 -3.21
C GLY A 192 23.42 12.71 -4.65
N TYR A 193 22.16 13.02 -4.98
CA TYR A 193 21.72 13.42 -6.31
C TYR A 193 20.99 14.77 -6.27
N SER A 194 20.85 15.40 -7.45
CA SER A 194 20.02 16.61 -7.58
C SER A 194 18.58 16.32 -7.12
N GLN A 195 18.03 17.18 -6.27
CA GLN A 195 16.69 16.95 -5.72
C GLN A 195 15.86 18.22 -5.66
N ARG A 196 14.53 18.01 -5.68
CA ARG A 196 13.52 19.06 -5.57
C ARG A 196 12.28 18.54 -4.87
N ALA A 197 11.81 19.25 -3.85
CA ALA A 197 10.47 19.07 -3.29
C ALA A 197 9.43 19.70 -4.24
N VAL A 198 8.33 19.00 -4.44
CA VAL A 198 7.20 19.45 -5.26
C VAL A 198 5.94 19.41 -4.40
N VAL A 199 5.40 20.58 -4.07
CA VAL A 199 4.11 20.65 -3.36
C VAL A 199 3.00 20.10 -4.27
N ASP A 200 2.13 19.23 -3.74
CA ASP A 200 1.13 18.46 -4.51
C ASP A 200 1.80 17.73 -5.68
N GLY A 201 2.89 17.06 -5.39
CA GLY A 201 3.74 16.44 -6.40
C GLY A 201 3.04 15.31 -7.16
N ASP A 202 2.19 14.55 -6.50
CA ASP A 202 1.36 13.49 -7.09
C ASP A 202 0.35 14.01 -8.13
N ALA A 203 -0.06 15.29 -8.03
CA ALA A 203 -0.88 15.98 -9.02
C ALA A 203 -0.07 16.68 -10.12
N LYS A 204 1.28 16.72 -10.02
CA LYS A 204 2.17 17.48 -10.92
C LYS A 204 3.16 16.63 -11.68
N SER A 205 3.79 15.64 -11.04
CA SER A 205 4.84 14.77 -11.58
C SER A 205 4.34 13.34 -11.78
N ALA A 206 4.62 12.76 -12.93
CA ALA A 206 4.28 11.36 -13.21
C ALA A 206 5.11 10.40 -12.34
N ALA A 207 6.36 10.72 -12.04
CA ALA A 207 7.21 9.91 -11.19
C ALA A 207 6.70 9.89 -9.74
N ILE A 208 6.27 11.03 -9.19
CA ILE A 208 5.68 11.10 -7.84
C ILE A 208 4.32 10.40 -7.83
N ALA A 209 3.44 10.65 -8.81
CA ALA A 209 2.14 10.00 -8.91
C ALA A 209 2.26 8.46 -8.98
N ALA A 210 3.23 7.95 -9.73
CA ALA A 210 3.51 6.52 -9.79
C ALA A 210 4.00 6.00 -8.43
N ALA A 211 4.87 6.72 -7.74
CA ALA A 211 5.32 6.37 -6.39
C ALA A 211 4.14 6.34 -5.39
N SER A 212 3.24 7.31 -5.46
CA SER A 212 2.01 7.38 -4.67
C SER A 212 1.15 6.11 -4.83
N VAL A 213 0.88 5.71 -6.08
CA VAL A 213 0.15 4.46 -6.38
C VAL A 213 0.86 3.25 -5.79
N ILE A 214 2.18 3.12 -5.99
CA ILE A 214 2.96 1.99 -5.45
C ILE A 214 2.93 1.96 -3.93
N ALA A 215 3.15 3.09 -3.26
CA ALA A 215 3.12 3.18 -1.80
C ALA A 215 1.73 2.82 -1.24
N LYS A 216 0.68 3.42 -1.80
CA LYS A 216 -0.70 3.24 -1.34
C LYS A 216 -1.20 1.82 -1.55
N GLU A 217 -1.02 1.27 -2.74
CA GLU A 217 -1.48 -0.09 -3.04
C GLU A 217 -0.71 -1.15 -2.24
N THR A 218 0.61 -0.97 -2.07
CA THR A 218 1.42 -1.86 -1.22
C THR A 218 0.92 -1.86 0.22
N ARG A 219 0.65 -0.68 0.77
CA ARG A 219 0.18 -0.53 2.14
C ARG A 219 -1.22 -1.09 2.32
N ASP A 220 -2.15 -0.80 1.41
CA ASP A 220 -3.52 -1.26 1.50
C ASP A 220 -3.60 -2.79 1.41
N ARG A 221 -2.77 -3.42 0.56
CA ARG A 221 -2.61 -4.88 0.52
C ARG A 221 -2.07 -5.46 1.82
N TYR A 222 -1.10 -4.78 2.44
CA TYR A 222 -0.60 -5.19 3.74
C TYR A 222 -1.72 -5.17 4.80
N MET A 223 -2.48 -4.08 4.90
CA MET A 223 -3.54 -3.94 5.90
C MET A 223 -4.67 -4.96 5.69
N ARG A 224 -5.06 -5.23 4.45
CA ARG A 224 -6.04 -6.31 4.14
C ARG A 224 -5.56 -7.70 4.56
N ARG A 225 -4.26 -7.98 4.46
CA ARG A 225 -3.69 -9.25 4.96
C ARG A 225 -3.58 -9.27 6.47
N ALA A 226 -3.24 -8.14 7.07
CA ALA A 226 -3.14 -7.99 8.52
C ALA A 226 -4.48 -8.21 9.22
N ASP A 227 -5.60 -7.92 8.57
CA ASP A 227 -6.95 -8.14 9.07
C ASP A 227 -7.18 -9.59 9.48
N ALA A 228 -6.73 -10.54 8.66
CA ALA A 228 -6.85 -11.97 8.96
C ALA A 228 -6.01 -12.41 10.17
N ALA A 229 -4.88 -11.73 10.43
CA ALA A 229 -4.00 -12.00 11.57
C ALA A 229 -4.43 -11.27 12.85
N HIS A 230 -5.27 -10.24 12.71
CA HIS A 230 -5.77 -9.40 13.79
C HIS A 230 -7.30 -9.23 13.65
N PRO A 231 -8.10 -10.27 13.90
CA PRO A 231 -9.56 -10.21 13.74
C PRO A 231 -10.19 -9.24 14.75
N GLY A 232 -11.24 -8.56 14.32
CA GLY A 232 -12.05 -7.66 15.14
C GLY A 232 -11.66 -6.20 15.08
N TRP A 233 -10.44 -5.85 14.58
CA TRP A 233 -10.08 -4.45 14.30
C TRP A 233 -10.51 -3.96 12.92
N GLU A 234 -10.99 -4.82 12.03
CA GLU A 234 -11.52 -4.49 10.70
C GLU A 234 -10.54 -3.71 9.80
N PHE A 235 -9.25 -4.07 9.89
CA PHE A 235 -8.20 -3.42 9.12
C PHE A 235 -8.38 -3.49 7.60
N ALA A 236 -9.13 -4.46 7.10
CA ALA A 236 -9.44 -4.56 5.67
C ALA A 236 -10.35 -3.42 5.18
N GLN A 237 -11.22 -2.87 6.05
CA GLN A 237 -12.18 -1.84 5.69
C GLN A 237 -11.55 -0.45 5.69
N HIS A 238 -10.97 -0.05 6.80
CA HIS A 238 -10.46 1.31 7.02
C HIS A 238 -8.94 1.44 6.82
N VAL A 239 -8.24 0.35 6.53
CA VAL A 239 -6.78 0.27 6.33
C VAL A 239 -5.96 1.06 7.37
N GLY A 240 -6.43 1.10 8.62
CA GLY A 240 -5.77 1.75 9.75
C GLY A 240 -6.01 3.25 9.89
N TYR A 241 -6.88 3.87 9.09
CA TYR A 241 -7.29 5.26 9.28
C TYR A 241 -8.22 5.42 10.48
N SER A 242 -8.27 6.63 11.08
CA SER A 242 -9.13 6.98 12.22
C SER A 242 -10.59 7.16 11.78
N THR A 243 -11.24 6.07 11.39
CA THR A 243 -12.68 6.04 11.11
C THR A 243 -13.45 5.76 12.41
N PRO A 244 -14.78 6.02 12.46
CA PRO A 244 -15.59 5.64 13.61
C PRO A 244 -15.45 4.17 13.96
N GLU A 245 -15.52 3.27 12.97
CA GLU A 245 -15.42 1.81 13.15
C GLU A 245 -14.07 1.40 13.76
N HIS A 246 -12.98 2.07 13.34
CA HIS A 246 -11.66 1.79 13.91
C HIS A 246 -11.54 2.24 15.37
N ARG A 247 -12.14 3.38 15.72
CA ARG A 247 -12.20 3.85 17.11
C ARG A 247 -13.01 2.93 18.00
N ASP A 248 -14.20 2.52 17.53
CA ASP A 248 -15.07 1.57 18.24
C ASP A 248 -14.36 0.22 18.45
N ALA A 249 -13.56 -0.24 17.47
CA ALA A 249 -12.75 -1.44 17.61
C ALA A 249 -11.65 -1.28 18.69
N ILE A 250 -11.01 -0.11 18.74
CA ILE A 250 -9.99 0.19 19.77
C ILE A 250 -10.64 0.25 21.16
N GLU A 251 -11.82 0.84 21.33
CA GLU A 251 -12.55 0.87 22.59
C GLU A 251 -12.91 -0.53 23.10
N ARG A 252 -13.33 -1.41 22.19
CA ARG A 252 -13.71 -2.79 22.56
C ARG A 252 -12.53 -3.74 22.80
N LEU A 253 -11.45 -3.60 22.06
CA LEU A 253 -10.37 -4.60 21.99
C LEU A 253 -9.03 -4.08 22.51
N GLY A 254 -8.95 -2.78 22.81
CA GLY A 254 -7.68 -2.12 23.07
C GLY A 254 -6.85 -1.93 21.80
N VAL A 255 -5.57 -1.71 21.96
CA VAL A 255 -4.62 -1.52 20.86
C VAL A 255 -3.95 -2.82 20.44
N SER A 256 -3.84 -3.06 19.13
CA SER A 256 -3.07 -4.19 18.60
C SER A 256 -1.58 -3.82 18.44
N PRO A 257 -0.66 -4.79 18.21
CA PRO A 257 0.74 -4.52 17.90
C PRO A 257 1.00 -3.65 16.67
N LEU A 258 -0.02 -3.42 15.83
CA LEU A 258 0.08 -2.56 14.66
C LEU A 258 -0.23 -1.10 14.98
N HIS A 259 -0.77 -0.77 16.14
CA HIS A 259 -1.12 0.59 16.51
C HIS A 259 0.12 1.41 16.86
N ARG A 260 0.06 2.70 16.55
CA ARG A 260 1.11 3.68 16.80
C ARG A 260 0.81 4.41 18.11
N LEU A 261 1.45 4.01 19.19
CA LEU A 261 1.16 4.51 20.53
C LEU A 261 1.55 5.98 20.71
N SER A 262 2.51 6.49 19.92
CA SER A 262 2.89 7.90 19.93
C SER A 262 1.88 8.82 19.21
N PHE A 263 0.88 8.24 18.56
CA PHE A 263 -0.15 8.99 17.86
C PHE A 263 -1.19 9.46 18.88
N GLN A 264 -1.10 10.71 19.31
CA GLN A 264 -2.11 11.35 20.16
C GLN A 264 -3.40 11.55 19.33
N SER A 265 -4.20 10.51 19.25
CA SER A 265 -5.53 10.58 18.68
C SER A 265 -6.57 10.72 19.80
N MET A 266 -7.73 11.30 19.51
CA MET A 266 -8.83 11.37 20.47
C MET A 266 -9.22 9.98 21.00
N ALA A 267 -9.11 8.91 20.19
CA ALA A 267 -9.38 7.55 20.61
C ALA A 267 -8.40 7.07 21.71
N TYR A 268 -7.09 7.36 21.60
CA TYR A 268 -6.13 7.00 22.64
C TYR A 268 -6.29 7.85 23.90
N GLN A 269 -6.65 9.13 23.76
CA GLN A 269 -6.91 10.00 24.90
C GLN A 269 -8.15 9.55 25.66
N GLN A 270 -9.21 9.15 24.97
CA GLN A 270 -10.44 8.65 25.59
C GLN A 270 -10.17 7.33 26.35
N LEU A 271 -9.46 6.37 25.74
CA LEU A 271 -9.10 5.12 26.41
C LEU A 271 -8.30 5.35 27.69
N ALA A 272 -7.34 6.29 27.65
CA ALA A 272 -6.54 6.63 28.84
C ALA A 272 -7.38 7.29 29.95
N LEU A 273 -8.41 8.06 29.60
CA LEU A 273 -9.34 8.66 30.56
C LEU A 273 -10.29 7.62 31.15
N ASP A 274 -10.78 6.68 30.35
CA ASP A 274 -11.68 5.61 30.76
C ASP A 274 -10.97 4.61 31.66
N GLU A 275 -9.69 4.25 31.40
CA GLU A 275 -8.86 3.45 32.29
C GLU A 275 -8.62 4.15 33.64
N ALA A 276 -8.35 5.46 33.64
CA ALA A 276 -8.15 6.23 34.86
C ALA A 276 -9.44 6.30 35.70
N ALA A 277 -10.59 6.49 35.06
CA ALA A 277 -11.88 6.52 35.73
C ALA A 277 -12.25 5.16 36.35
N ALA A 278 -11.98 4.06 35.64
CA ALA A 278 -12.20 2.70 36.13
C ALA A 278 -11.29 2.36 37.35
N PHE A 279 -10.06 2.88 37.40
CA PHE A 279 -9.15 2.72 38.52
C PHE A 279 -9.63 3.45 39.77
N ASP A 280 -10.18 4.67 39.62
CA ASP A 280 -10.72 5.45 40.72
C ASP A 280 -11.98 4.81 41.32
N GLU A 281 -12.80 4.15 40.51
CA GLU A 281 -14.00 3.43 40.97
C GLU A 281 -13.67 2.17 41.81
N VAL A 282 -12.57 1.47 41.44
CA VAL A 282 -12.08 0.28 42.17
C VAL A 282 -11.39 0.64 43.47
N VAL A 283 -10.78 1.83 43.57
CA VAL A 283 -10.08 2.28 44.80
C VAL A 283 -11.04 2.86 45.85
N LEU A 284 -12.24 3.25 45.45
CA LEU A 284 -13.28 3.85 46.33
C LEU A 284 -14.38 2.85 46.75
N SER A 285 -14.33 1.61 46.26
CA SER A 285 -15.21 0.50 46.65
C SER A 285 -14.55 -0.44 47.65
#